data_05e2bd49d6927fc70f47cd172a8ef84d
#
_entry.id   05e2bd49d6927fc70f47cd172a8ef84d
#
_cell.length_a   1.000
_cell.length_b   1.000
_cell.length_c   1.000
_cell.angle_alpha   90.00
_cell.angle_beta   90.00
_cell.angle_gamma   90.00
#
_symmetry.space_group_name_H-M   'P 1'
#
loop_
_entity.id
_entity.type
_entity.pdbx_description
1 polymer ?
#
loop_
_entity_poly.entity_id
_entity_poly.type
_entity_poly.pdbx_seq_one_letter_code
_entity_poly.pdbx_strand_id
1 'polypeptide(L)'
;MTTAETVGIVAEFNPFHGGHEYIVEKADAAVIVSVMSGNFTQRGEPASADKWSRAETAVKNGVNVVVELPAVYACNSAEFFAKGAVDVLEGFGCIDTLFFGSESGDTGKLVKIAGCLAEYEEEINVAANESLRRGVSYPKARESFLEAHLSTRSEERRVGKECRS
;
A
#
# COMPACT_ATOMS: atom_id res chain seq x y z
N MET A 1 -5.46 25.75 -2.99
CA MET A 1 -5.33 24.32 -2.68
C MET A 1 -6.35 23.62 -3.57
N THR A 2 -5.90 22.92 -4.58
CA THR A 2 -6.78 22.02 -5.34
C THR A 2 -7.05 20.85 -4.41
N THR A 3 -8.23 20.80 -3.81
CA THR A 3 -8.70 19.63 -3.10
C THR A 3 -8.78 18.49 -4.11
N ALA A 4 -8.13 17.36 -3.81
CA ALA A 4 -8.34 16.16 -4.60
C ALA A 4 -9.83 15.89 -4.65
N GLU A 5 -10.40 15.81 -5.85
CA GLU A 5 -11.85 15.66 -5.98
C GLU A 5 -12.31 14.28 -5.57
N THR A 6 -11.52 13.25 -5.90
CA THR A 6 -11.83 11.85 -5.56
C THR A 6 -10.59 11.13 -5.02
N VAL A 7 -10.72 10.56 -3.82
CA VAL A 7 -9.67 9.83 -3.13
C VAL A 7 -9.97 8.34 -3.06
N GLY A 8 -8.98 7.52 -3.40
CA GLY A 8 -9.00 6.08 -3.22
C GLY A 8 -8.34 5.66 -1.90
N ILE A 9 -8.99 4.78 -1.15
CA ILE A 9 -8.47 4.18 0.10
C ILE A 9 -8.52 2.66 -0.03
N VAL A 10 -7.47 1.99 0.43
CA VAL A 10 -7.45 0.52 0.54
C VAL A 10 -7.47 0.16 2.01
N ALA A 11 -8.51 -0.57 2.45
CA ALA A 11 -8.66 -0.98 3.83
C ALA A 11 -9.51 -2.24 3.97
N GLU A 12 -9.29 -3.01 5.03
CA GLU A 12 -10.12 -4.18 5.33
C GLU A 12 -11.34 -3.86 6.18
N PHE A 13 -11.28 -2.78 6.97
CA PHE A 13 -12.31 -2.41 7.97
C PHE A 13 -12.73 -3.60 8.86
N ASN A 14 -11.76 -4.28 9.44
CA ASN A 14 -11.96 -5.56 10.12
C ASN A 14 -11.56 -5.55 11.62
N PRO A 15 -12.33 -4.92 12.53
CA PRO A 15 -13.45 -4.00 12.25
C PRO A 15 -13.02 -2.58 11.89
N PHE A 16 -13.97 -1.70 11.57
CA PHE A 16 -13.71 -0.25 11.46
C PHE A 16 -13.35 0.30 12.86
N HIS A 17 -12.32 1.14 12.93
CA HIS A 17 -11.81 1.68 14.19
C HIS A 17 -11.27 3.12 14.00
N GLY A 18 -10.90 3.80 15.10
CA GLY A 18 -10.45 5.20 15.09
C GLY A 18 -9.26 5.50 14.13
N GLY A 19 -8.42 4.53 13.81
CA GLY A 19 -7.39 4.69 12.77
C GLY A 19 -7.98 4.82 11.36
N HIS A 20 -9.06 4.10 11.07
CA HIS A 20 -9.77 4.25 9.81
C HIS A 20 -10.54 5.56 9.74
N GLU A 21 -11.19 5.95 10.83
CA GLU A 21 -11.87 7.24 10.98
C GLU A 21 -10.90 8.39 10.72
N TYR A 22 -9.73 8.36 11.34
CA TYR A 22 -8.68 9.34 11.12
C TYR A 22 -8.24 9.45 9.64
N ILE A 23 -8.07 8.32 8.94
CA ILE A 23 -7.71 8.31 7.52
C ILE A 23 -8.82 8.95 6.68
N VAL A 24 -10.08 8.61 6.94
CA VAL A 24 -11.24 9.16 6.23
C VAL A 24 -11.35 10.66 6.45
N GLU A 25 -11.23 11.13 7.69
CA GLU A 25 -11.25 12.57 8.01
C GLU A 25 -10.08 13.34 7.36
N LYS A 26 -8.89 12.74 7.35
CA LYS A 26 -7.67 13.39 6.79
C LYS A 26 -7.60 13.36 5.27
N ALA A 27 -8.37 12.52 4.62
CA ALA A 27 -8.44 12.48 3.16
C ALA A 27 -8.96 13.81 2.58
N ASP A 28 -9.81 14.53 3.34
CA ASP A 28 -10.34 15.87 2.98
C ASP A 28 -10.74 15.98 1.51
N ALA A 29 -11.55 15.03 1.04
CA ALA A 29 -11.93 14.87 -0.36
C ALA A 29 -13.46 15.01 -0.53
N ALA A 30 -13.88 15.43 -1.72
CA ALA A 30 -15.31 15.50 -2.07
C ALA A 30 -15.92 14.10 -2.16
N VAL A 31 -15.16 13.13 -2.66
CA VAL A 31 -15.57 11.72 -2.78
C VAL A 31 -14.47 10.80 -2.29
N ILE A 32 -14.82 9.85 -1.44
CA ILE A 32 -13.93 8.79 -0.96
C ILE A 32 -14.45 7.44 -1.47
N VAL A 33 -13.62 6.77 -2.27
CA VAL A 33 -13.84 5.40 -2.74
C VAL A 33 -12.91 4.46 -2.00
N SER A 34 -13.46 3.46 -1.33
CA SER A 34 -12.63 2.46 -0.64
C SER A 34 -12.75 1.09 -1.30
N VAL A 35 -11.62 0.42 -1.49
CA VAL A 35 -11.55 -0.99 -1.86
C VAL A 35 -11.33 -1.80 -0.59
N MET A 36 -12.20 -2.77 -0.35
CA MET A 36 -12.27 -3.57 0.88
C MET A 36 -12.29 -5.07 0.57
N SER A 37 -11.57 -5.87 1.35
CA SER A 37 -11.69 -7.34 1.28
C SER A 37 -13.13 -7.82 1.56
N GLY A 38 -13.53 -8.89 0.92
CA GLY A 38 -14.84 -9.52 1.11
C GLY A 38 -14.99 -10.20 2.48
N ASN A 39 -15.51 -11.42 2.51
CA ASN A 39 -15.74 -12.16 3.75
C ASN A 39 -14.47 -12.75 4.36
N PHE A 40 -13.34 -12.72 3.65
CA PHE A 40 -12.05 -13.18 4.13
C PHE A 40 -11.04 -12.04 4.08
N THR A 41 -10.17 -12.02 5.10
CA THR A 41 -9.08 -11.05 5.22
C THR A 41 -7.90 -11.40 4.32
N GLN A 42 -6.93 -10.51 4.20
CA GLN A 42 -5.67 -10.74 3.47
C GLN A 42 -4.92 -11.98 3.96
N ARG A 43 -5.08 -12.34 5.23
CA ARG A 43 -4.47 -13.56 5.83
C ARG A 43 -5.27 -14.85 5.56
N GLY A 44 -6.37 -14.77 4.82
CA GLY A 44 -7.25 -15.90 4.52
C GLY A 44 -8.16 -16.31 5.69
N GLU A 45 -8.22 -15.50 6.75
CA GLU A 45 -9.09 -15.73 7.89
C GLU A 45 -10.48 -15.13 7.64
N PRO A 46 -11.56 -15.71 8.21
CA PRO A 46 -12.86 -15.08 8.17
C PRO A 46 -12.80 -13.68 8.80
N ALA A 47 -13.45 -12.71 8.17
CA ALA A 47 -13.57 -11.38 8.73
C ALA A 47 -14.43 -11.38 10.01
N SER A 48 -14.20 -10.42 10.91
CA SER A 48 -14.90 -10.28 12.20
C SER A 48 -16.40 -10.04 12.06
N ALA A 49 -16.84 -9.50 10.93
CA ALA A 49 -18.22 -9.28 10.53
C ALA A 49 -18.37 -9.51 9.02
N ASP A 50 -19.62 -9.71 8.57
CA ASP A 50 -19.90 -9.84 7.15
C ASP A 50 -19.53 -8.55 6.39
N LYS A 51 -19.27 -8.70 5.09
CA LYS A 51 -18.82 -7.60 4.26
C LYS A 51 -19.80 -6.44 4.17
N TRP A 52 -21.11 -6.72 4.26
CA TRP A 52 -22.13 -5.69 4.15
C TRP A 52 -22.16 -4.79 5.39
N SER A 53 -22.08 -5.40 6.58
CA SER A 53 -22.01 -4.67 7.86
C SER A 53 -20.74 -3.81 7.96
N ARG A 54 -19.59 -4.32 7.45
CA ARG A 54 -18.33 -3.57 7.41
C ARG A 54 -18.39 -2.40 6.42
N ALA A 55 -18.94 -2.63 5.23
CA ALA A 55 -19.14 -1.59 4.23
C ALA A 55 -20.13 -0.50 4.73
N GLU A 56 -21.24 -0.91 5.32
CA GLU A 56 -22.21 0.02 5.91
C GLU A 56 -21.57 0.90 6.98
N THR A 57 -20.72 0.30 7.84
CA THR A 57 -20.00 1.04 8.87
C THR A 57 -19.05 2.07 8.25
N ALA A 58 -18.30 1.68 7.21
CA ALA A 58 -17.40 2.60 6.50
C ALA A 58 -18.18 3.79 5.87
N VAL A 59 -19.32 3.49 5.24
CA VAL A 59 -20.19 4.54 4.64
C VAL A 59 -20.75 5.48 5.71
N LYS A 60 -21.19 4.96 6.85
CA LYS A 60 -21.67 5.79 7.98
C LYS A 60 -20.57 6.71 8.55
N ASN A 61 -19.30 6.34 8.34
CA ASN A 61 -18.14 7.12 8.81
C ASN A 61 -17.45 7.92 7.68
N GLY A 62 -18.15 8.23 6.59
CA GLY A 62 -17.70 9.21 5.60
C GLY A 62 -17.14 8.64 4.29
N VAL A 63 -17.05 7.32 4.13
CA VAL A 63 -16.72 6.71 2.84
C VAL A 63 -17.95 6.79 1.92
N ASN A 64 -17.81 7.28 0.69
CA ASN A 64 -18.93 7.42 -0.22
C ASN A 64 -19.26 6.13 -0.98
N VAL A 65 -18.21 5.39 -1.37
CA VAL A 65 -18.36 4.14 -2.13
C VAL A 65 -17.43 3.08 -1.54
N VAL A 66 -17.95 1.88 -1.30
CA VAL A 66 -17.15 0.72 -0.91
C VAL A 66 -17.24 -0.35 -1.99
N VAL A 67 -16.09 -0.80 -2.48
CA VAL A 67 -15.96 -1.80 -3.53
C VAL A 67 -15.31 -3.04 -2.97
N GLU A 68 -15.85 -4.20 -3.28
CA GLU A 68 -15.25 -5.46 -2.85
C GLU A 68 -14.04 -5.82 -3.71
N LEU A 69 -12.90 -6.05 -3.08
CA LEU A 69 -11.74 -6.64 -3.73
C LEU A 69 -12.00 -8.12 -4.03
N PRO A 70 -11.85 -8.57 -5.29
CA PRO A 70 -12.04 -9.99 -5.62
C PRO A 70 -11.18 -10.91 -4.74
N ALA A 71 -11.75 -12.02 -4.29
CA ALA A 71 -11.13 -12.94 -3.34
C ALA A 71 -9.73 -13.44 -3.77
N VAL A 72 -9.51 -13.57 -5.08
CA VAL A 72 -8.23 -13.98 -5.66
C VAL A 72 -7.10 -13.00 -5.31
N TYR A 73 -7.39 -11.73 -5.15
CA TYR A 73 -6.45 -10.70 -4.67
C TYR A 73 -6.50 -10.56 -3.15
N ALA A 74 -7.72 -10.58 -2.59
CA ALA A 74 -7.92 -10.34 -1.15
C ALA A 74 -7.23 -11.40 -0.27
N CYS A 75 -7.26 -12.68 -0.65
CA CYS A 75 -6.68 -13.80 0.10
C CYS A 75 -5.28 -14.18 -0.44
N ASN A 76 -4.41 -13.22 -0.62
CA ASN A 76 -3.09 -13.44 -1.21
C ASN A 76 -1.99 -12.67 -0.42
N SER A 77 -0.77 -12.63 -0.94
CA SER A 77 0.29 -11.82 -0.32
C SER A 77 -0.11 -10.34 -0.25
N ALA A 78 0.47 -9.59 0.69
CA ALA A 78 0.20 -8.16 0.83
C ALA A 78 0.46 -7.37 -0.46
N GLU A 79 1.42 -7.80 -1.27
CA GLU A 79 1.74 -7.20 -2.57
C GLU A 79 0.62 -7.42 -3.59
N PHE A 80 0.11 -8.66 -3.72
CA PHE A 80 -1.02 -8.96 -4.60
C PHE A 80 -2.31 -8.29 -4.14
N PHE A 81 -2.54 -8.23 -2.83
CA PHE A 81 -3.66 -7.50 -2.24
C PHE A 81 -3.60 -6.01 -2.63
N ALA A 82 -2.45 -5.36 -2.39
CA ALA A 82 -2.27 -3.95 -2.70
C ALA A 82 -2.39 -3.66 -4.20
N LYS A 83 -1.73 -4.49 -5.03
CA LYS A 83 -1.80 -4.37 -6.50
C LYS A 83 -3.23 -4.50 -6.99
N GLY A 84 -3.94 -5.56 -6.61
CA GLY A 84 -5.32 -5.76 -7.04
C GLY A 84 -6.25 -4.64 -6.58
N ALA A 85 -6.04 -4.09 -5.39
CA ALA A 85 -6.83 -2.97 -4.89
C ALA A 85 -6.55 -1.68 -5.67
N VAL A 86 -5.29 -1.40 -6.02
CA VAL A 86 -4.93 -0.25 -6.86
C VAL A 86 -5.47 -0.43 -8.29
N ASP A 87 -5.34 -1.62 -8.88
CA ASP A 87 -5.89 -1.92 -10.21
C ASP A 87 -7.41 -1.68 -10.26
N VAL A 88 -8.14 -2.03 -9.18
CA VAL A 88 -9.58 -1.74 -9.05
C VAL A 88 -9.83 -0.23 -8.99
N LEU A 89 -9.08 0.52 -8.20
CA LEU A 89 -9.21 1.98 -8.11
C LEU A 89 -8.89 2.66 -9.43
N GLU A 90 -7.84 2.26 -10.13
CA GLU A 90 -7.50 2.76 -11.46
C GLU A 90 -8.59 2.48 -12.48
N GLY A 91 -9.24 1.29 -12.40
CA GLY A 91 -10.34 0.91 -13.27
C GLY A 91 -11.56 1.83 -13.21
N PHE A 92 -11.74 2.59 -12.13
CA PHE A 92 -12.77 3.64 -12.05
C PHE A 92 -12.49 4.83 -12.98
N GLY A 93 -11.23 5.11 -13.28
CA GLY A 93 -10.83 6.20 -14.17
C GLY A 93 -11.13 7.60 -13.64
N CYS A 94 -11.52 7.74 -12.38
CA CYS A 94 -11.86 9.00 -11.74
C CYS A 94 -11.23 9.16 -10.34
N ILE A 95 -10.26 8.34 -9.99
CA ILE A 95 -9.52 8.46 -8.73
C ILE A 95 -8.31 9.35 -8.95
N ASP A 96 -8.26 10.51 -8.29
CA ASP A 96 -7.18 11.47 -8.42
C ASP A 96 -6.00 11.16 -7.52
N THR A 97 -6.27 10.61 -6.34
CA THR A 97 -5.26 10.41 -5.30
C THR A 97 -5.48 9.10 -4.54
N LEU A 98 -4.42 8.32 -4.34
CA LEU A 98 -4.40 7.21 -3.40
C LEU A 98 -3.97 7.72 -2.03
N PHE A 99 -4.82 7.54 -1.01
CA PHE A 99 -4.57 7.98 0.36
C PHE A 99 -4.41 6.79 1.30
N PHE A 100 -3.35 6.78 2.08
CA PHE A 100 -3.05 5.69 3.02
C PHE A 100 -2.24 6.19 4.21
N GLY A 101 -2.31 5.46 5.32
CA GLY A 101 -1.51 5.74 6.51
C GLY A 101 -0.05 5.30 6.34
N SER A 102 0.88 6.12 6.82
CA SER A 102 2.30 5.79 6.88
C SER A 102 2.89 6.23 8.20
N GLU A 103 3.72 5.39 8.83
CA GLU A 103 4.40 5.73 10.08
C GLU A 103 5.36 6.91 9.91
N SER A 104 6.05 6.99 8.76
CA SER A 104 7.01 8.06 8.49
C SER A 104 6.37 9.34 7.97
N GLY A 105 5.20 9.28 7.36
CA GLY A 105 4.55 10.40 6.66
C GLY A 105 5.38 10.99 5.51
N ASP A 106 6.51 10.37 5.13
CA ASP A 106 7.43 10.86 4.10
C ASP A 106 7.16 10.19 2.75
N THR A 107 6.27 10.79 1.96
CA THR A 107 5.93 10.33 0.61
C THR A 107 7.16 10.29 -0.30
N GLY A 108 8.08 11.24 -0.18
CA GLY A 108 9.29 11.28 -0.99
C GLY A 108 10.21 10.08 -0.73
N LYS A 109 10.30 9.62 0.51
CA LYS A 109 11.02 8.40 0.88
C LYS A 109 10.32 7.15 0.34
N LEU A 110 8.99 7.09 0.46
CA LEU A 110 8.20 5.96 -0.05
C LEU A 110 8.32 5.82 -1.57
N VAL A 111 8.24 6.90 -2.32
CA VAL A 111 8.41 6.90 -3.79
C VAL A 111 9.82 6.45 -4.20
N LYS A 112 10.86 6.85 -3.46
CA LYS A 112 12.23 6.38 -3.72
C LYS A 112 12.38 4.88 -3.48
N ILE A 113 11.80 4.37 -2.40
CA ILE A 113 11.79 2.93 -2.09
C ILE A 113 11.02 2.17 -3.17
N ALA A 114 9.83 2.62 -3.54
CA ALA A 114 9.03 2.01 -4.59
C ALA A 114 9.75 1.99 -5.94
N GLY A 115 10.42 3.09 -6.32
CA GLY A 115 11.25 3.15 -7.52
C GLY A 115 12.41 2.16 -7.50
N CYS A 116 13.10 2.01 -6.36
CA CYS A 116 14.16 1.03 -6.19
C CYS A 116 13.62 -0.41 -6.31
N LEU A 117 12.46 -0.69 -5.70
CA LEU A 117 11.83 -2.01 -5.78
C LEU A 117 11.43 -2.37 -7.23
N ALA A 118 10.92 -1.42 -7.99
CA ALA A 118 10.55 -1.64 -9.39
C ALA A 118 11.78 -1.80 -10.31
N GLU A 119 12.85 -1.04 -10.04
CA GLU A 119 14.09 -1.09 -10.83
C GLU A 119 14.86 -2.41 -10.65
N TYR A 120 14.83 -2.96 -9.44
CA TYR A 120 15.63 -4.16 -9.06
C TYR A 120 14.75 -5.37 -8.71
N GLU A 121 13.57 -5.48 -9.31
CA GLU A 121 12.60 -6.55 -8.98
C GLU A 121 13.19 -7.95 -9.19
N GLU A 122 13.90 -8.18 -10.30
CA GLU A 122 14.50 -9.47 -10.61
C GLU A 122 15.63 -9.82 -9.64
N GLU A 123 16.53 -8.87 -9.36
CA GLU A 123 17.67 -9.06 -8.44
C GLU A 123 17.17 -9.28 -7.00
N ILE A 124 16.13 -8.57 -6.59
CA ILE A 124 15.50 -8.77 -5.29
C ILE A 124 14.93 -10.18 -5.18
N ASN A 125 14.25 -10.66 -6.21
CA ASN A 125 13.68 -12.00 -6.23
C ASN A 125 14.76 -13.09 -6.19
N VAL A 126 15.87 -12.91 -6.89
CA VAL A 126 17.02 -13.84 -6.84
C VAL A 126 17.62 -13.85 -5.44
N ALA A 127 17.95 -12.68 -4.88
CA ALA A 127 18.53 -12.55 -3.54
C ALA A 127 17.61 -13.09 -2.45
N ALA A 128 16.28 -12.85 -2.58
CA ALA A 128 15.29 -13.37 -1.66
C ALA A 128 15.21 -14.89 -1.72
N ASN A 129 15.22 -15.51 -2.90
CA ASN A 129 15.20 -16.96 -3.04
C ASN A 129 16.45 -17.63 -2.45
N GLU A 130 17.63 -17.03 -2.60
CA GLU A 130 18.86 -17.50 -1.95
C GLU A 130 18.78 -17.39 -0.42
N SER A 131 18.22 -16.29 0.08
CA SER A 131 18.05 -16.04 1.51
C SER A 131 17.03 -16.99 2.14
N LEU A 132 15.93 -17.31 1.44
CA LEU A 132 14.95 -18.31 1.85
C LEU A 132 15.57 -19.70 2.04
N ARG A 133 16.50 -20.10 1.15
CA ARG A 133 17.24 -21.37 1.30
C ARG A 133 18.12 -21.40 2.55
N ARG A 134 18.48 -20.23 3.08
CA ARG A 134 19.25 -20.07 4.33
C ARG A 134 18.36 -19.84 5.55
N GLY A 135 17.02 -19.95 5.41
CA GLY A 135 16.05 -19.76 6.49
C GLY A 135 15.72 -18.29 6.83
N VAL A 136 16.13 -17.35 5.98
CA VAL A 136 15.77 -15.93 6.15
C VAL A 136 14.41 -15.69 5.49
N SER A 137 13.49 -14.96 6.16
CA SER A 137 12.18 -14.65 5.62
C SER A 137 12.26 -13.68 4.42
N TYR A 138 11.34 -13.79 3.46
CA TYR A 138 11.28 -12.92 2.29
C TYR A 138 11.29 -11.42 2.63
N PRO A 139 10.48 -10.94 3.60
CA PRO A 139 10.51 -9.52 3.99
C PRO A 139 11.88 -9.05 4.46
N LYS A 140 12.57 -9.86 5.26
CA LYS A 140 13.90 -9.52 5.79
C LYS A 140 14.98 -9.53 4.70
N ALA A 141 14.91 -10.44 3.73
CA ALA A 141 15.81 -10.47 2.59
C ALA A 141 15.64 -9.22 1.72
N ARG A 142 14.40 -8.82 1.46
CA ARG A 142 14.04 -7.61 0.71
C ARG A 142 14.52 -6.33 1.43
N GLU A 143 14.34 -6.24 2.73
CA GLU A 143 14.82 -5.13 3.56
C GLU A 143 16.35 -4.98 3.46
N SER A 144 17.09 -6.06 3.65
CA SER A 144 18.56 -6.05 3.55
C SER A 144 19.07 -5.63 2.17
N PHE A 145 18.40 -6.06 1.11
CA PHE A 145 18.71 -5.64 -0.25
C PHE A 145 18.51 -4.13 -0.44
N LEU A 146 17.38 -3.61 0.03
CA LEU A 146 17.05 -2.19 -0.06
C LEU A 146 18.03 -1.31 0.73
N GLU A 147 18.40 -1.72 1.95
CA GLU A 147 19.36 -1.00 2.77
C GLU A 147 20.72 -0.88 2.05
N ALA A 148 21.21 -1.96 1.46
CA ALA A 148 22.45 -1.97 0.71
C ALA A 148 22.39 -1.02 -0.50
N HIS A 149 21.31 -1.03 -1.28
CA HIS A 149 21.21 -0.23 -2.51
C HIS A 149 20.89 1.24 -2.26
N LEU A 150 20.09 1.56 -1.25
CA LEU A 150 19.78 2.94 -0.89
C LEU A 150 20.96 3.65 -0.23
N SER A 151 21.79 2.95 0.55
CA SER A 151 23.01 3.51 1.14
C SER A 151 24.07 3.79 0.05
N THR A 152 24.31 2.86 -0.86
CA THR A 152 25.28 3.03 -1.96
C THR A 152 24.91 4.23 -2.85
N ARG A 153 23.64 4.40 -3.21
CA ARG A 153 23.18 5.56 -4.00
C ARG A 153 23.35 6.91 -3.27
N SER A 154 23.31 6.92 -1.95
CA SER A 154 23.57 8.13 -1.16
C SER A 154 25.04 8.51 -1.17
N GLU A 155 25.94 7.55 -1.22
CA GLU A 155 27.39 7.75 -1.33
C GLU A 155 27.82 8.19 -2.73
N GLU A 156 27.31 7.56 -3.80
CA GLU A 156 27.59 7.98 -5.17
C GLU A 156 27.16 9.41 -5.47
N ARG A 157 26.01 9.87 -4.90
CA ARG A 157 25.59 11.27 -4.99
C ARG A 157 26.48 12.24 -4.22
N ARG A 158 27.12 11.82 -3.13
CA ARG A 158 28.12 12.62 -2.40
C ARG A 158 29.39 12.76 -3.22
N VAL A 159 29.92 11.66 -3.72
CA VAL A 159 31.14 11.64 -4.56
C VAL A 159 30.94 12.45 -5.84
N GLY A 160 29.78 12.34 -6.51
CA GLY A 160 29.49 13.10 -7.71
C GLY A 160 29.31 14.62 -7.50
N LYS A 161 29.08 15.10 -6.27
CA LYS A 161 29.06 16.53 -5.92
C LYS A 161 30.46 17.06 -5.61
N GLU A 162 31.33 16.27 -5.03
CA GLU A 162 32.71 16.64 -4.72
C GLU A 162 33.61 16.71 -5.98
N CYS A 163 33.27 15.98 -7.05
CA CYS A 163 33.98 16.06 -8.34
C CYS A 163 33.56 17.23 -9.24
N ARG A 164 32.65 18.11 -8.80
CA ARG A 164 32.18 19.30 -9.54
C ARG A 164 32.45 20.64 -8.89
N SER A 165 33.34 20.68 -7.90
CA SER A 165 33.83 21.91 -7.26
C SER A 165 35.26 22.24 -7.67
#